data_7b1a304d69da8de7cbe7da8bef0d6481
#
_entry.id   7b1a304d69da8de7cbe7da8bef0d6481
#
_cell.length_a   1.000
_cell.length_b   1.000
_cell.length_c   1.000
_cell.angle_alpha   90.00
_cell.angle_beta   90.00
_cell.angle_gamma   90.00
#
_symmetry.space_group_name_H-M   'P 1'
#
loop_
_entity.id
_entity.type
_entity.pdbx_description
1 polymer ?
#
loop_
_entity_poly.entity_id
_entity_poly.type
_entity_poly.pdbx_seq_one_letter_code
_entity_poly.pdbx_strand_id
1 'polypeptide(L)'
;MKIERHSQIIRLISQYDIETQEELAEKLNESGFQVTQATVSRDIRELKLTKISKPGGGSRYAVLQSVDQEMSRKYTNVLRTSFQSMDMAQNILVVKTVSGMAMAAAAAVDEMQIPEIVGCIAGDNTLMCVARSADEGLVLMEKIRKMIM
;
A
#
# COMPACT_ATOMS: atom_id res chain seq x y z
N MET A 1 13.50 -0.90 27.77
CA MET A 1 14.09 -2.19 27.37
C MET A 1 13.33 -2.83 26.24
N LYS A 2 12.14 -3.33 26.45
CA LYS A 2 11.35 -3.93 25.34
C LYS A 2 10.96 -2.90 24.27
N ILE A 3 10.48 -1.75 24.69
CA ILE A 3 10.06 -0.64 23.80
C ILE A 3 11.26 -0.13 22.99
N GLU A 4 12.40 0.05 23.63
CA GLU A 4 13.63 0.49 22.96
C GLU A 4 14.11 -0.55 21.94
N ARG A 5 14.02 -1.83 22.30
CA ARG A 5 14.38 -2.91 21.38
C ARG A 5 13.43 -2.97 20.17
N HIS A 6 12.12 -2.84 20.39
CA HIS A 6 11.13 -2.80 19.31
C HIS A 6 11.37 -1.60 18.38
N SER A 7 11.65 -0.43 18.93
CA SER A 7 12.02 0.76 18.14
C SER A 7 13.28 0.52 17.29
N GLN A 8 14.27 -0.14 17.86
CA GLN A 8 15.50 -0.46 17.15
C GLN A 8 15.26 -1.49 16.04
N ILE A 9 14.42 -2.48 16.27
CA ILE A 9 14.04 -3.46 15.24
C ILE A 9 13.41 -2.75 14.03
N ILE A 10 12.44 -1.88 14.26
CA ILE A 10 11.77 -1.12 13.20
C ILE A 10 12.78 -0.28 12.43
N ARG A 11 13.70 0.36 13.13
CA ARG A 11 14.78 1.16 12.53
C ARG A 11 15.69 0.31 11.65
N LEU A 12 16.11 -0.85 12.14
CA LEU A 12 17.02 -1.75 11.42
C LEU A 12 16.38 -2.30 10.14
N ILE A 13 15.13 -2.74 10.21
CA ILE A 13 14.43 -3.28 9.02
C ILE A 13 14.09 -2.21 8.00
N SER A 14 14.05 -0.93 8.39
CA SER A 14 13.88 0.19 7.45
C SER A 14 15.19 0.60 6.79
N GLN A 15 16.33 0.39 7.45
CA GLN A 15 17.65 0.76 6.94
C GLN A 15 18.36 -0.35 6.16
N TYR A 16 18.10 -1.60 6.51
CA TYR A 16 18.75 -2.78 5.93
C TYR A 16 17.72 -3.79 5.43
N ASP A 17 18.10 -4.53 4.40
CA ASP A 17 17.32 -5.64 3.88
C ASP A 17 17.59 -6.90 4.71
N ILE A 18 16.95 -7.01 5.86
CA ILE A 18 17.12 -8.14 6.78
C ILE A 18 16.19 -9.28 6.34
N GLU A 19 16.75 -10.44 6.03
CA GLU A 19 16.05 -11.59 5.48
C GLU A 19 15.75 -12.68 6.52
N THR A 20 16.57 -12.81 7.54
CA THR A 20 16.48 -13.89 8.53
C THR A 20 16.40 -13.35 9.95
N GLN A 21 15.87 -14.20 10.86
CA GLN A 21 15.83 -13.90 12.30
C GLN A 21 17.22 -13.80 12.90
N GLU A 22 18.14 -14.65 12.43
CA GLU A 22 19.55 -14.66 12.84
C GLU A 22 20.23 -13.34 12.50
N GLU A 23 20.02 -12.84 11.30
CA GLU A 23 20.55 -11.55 10.83
C GLU A 23 20.01 -10.41 11.67
N LEU A 24 18.71 -10.42 12.00
CA LEU A 24 18.12 -9.42 12.88
C LEU A 24 18.70 -9.47 14.28
N ALA A 25 18.90 -10.68 14.83
CA ALA A 25 19.53 -10.86 16.14
C ALA A 25 20.96 -10.33 16.16
N GLU A 26 21.76 -10.59 15.13
CA GLU A 26 23.12 -10.06 14.99
C GLU A 26 23.12 -8.54 14.98
N LYS A 27 22.27 -7.91 14.18
CA LYS A 27 22.14 -6.46 14.10
C LYS A 27 21.74 -5.83 15.43
N LEU A 28 20.85 -6.48 16.18
CA LEU A 28 20.46 -6.02 17.51
C LEU A 28 21.60 -6.11 18.50
N ASN A 29 22.35 -7.23 18.50
CA ASN A 29 23.52 -7.40 19.36
C ASN A 29 24.61 -6.38 19.04
N GLU A 30 24.86 -6.10 17.77
CA GLU A 30 25.77 -5.04 17.33
C GLU A 30 25.33 -3.65 17.81
N SER A 31 24.03 -3.44 17.96
CA SER A 31 23.44 -2.19 18.46
C SER A 31 23.47 -2.06 20.00
N GLY A 32 24.02 -3.05 20.69
CA GLY A 32 24.15 -3.03 22.15
C GLY A 32 23.07 -3.77 22.92
N PHE A 33 22.13 -4.42 22.23
CA PHE A 33 21.13 -5.28 22.87
C PHE A 33 21.70 -6.70 23.03
N GLN A 34 21.32 -7.37 24.08
CA GLN A 34 21.64 -8.78 24.28
C GLN A 34 20.35 -9.58 24.05
N VAL A 35 20.24 -10.22 22.89
CA VAL A 35 19.02 -10.94 22.51
C VAL A 35 19.35 -12.35 22.04
N THR A 36 18.41 -13.25 22.33
CA THR A 36 18.43 -14.63 21.81
C THR A 36 17.49 -14.69 20.59
N GLN A 37 17.62 -15.77 19.80
CA GLN A 37 16.71 -16.02 18.69
C GLN A 37 15.25 -16.13 19.15
N ALA A 38 15.00 -16.73 20.32
CA ALA A 38 13.65 -16.83 20.88
C ALA A 38 13.03 -15.46 21.17
N THR A 39 13.82 -14.51 21.68
CA THR A 39 13.39 -13.12 21.93
C THR A 39 13.05 -12.42 20.62
N VAL A 40 13.92 -12.56 19.62
CA VAL A 40 13.70 -11.96 18.29
C VAL A 40 12.44 -12.55 17.62
N SER A 41 12.25 -13.86 17.72
CA SER A 41 11.06 -14.53 17.19
C SER A 41 9.76 -14.00 17.82
N ARG A 42 9.77 -13.76 19.12
CA ARG A 42 8.62 -13.15 19.83
C ARG A 42 8.39 -11.70 19.37
N ASP A 43 9.46 -10.94 19.26
CA ASP A 43 9.38 -9.53 18.83
C ASP A 43 8.83 -9.42 17.42
N ILE A 44 9.24 -10.29 16.50
CA ILE A 44 8.71 -10.36 15.14
C ILE A 44 7.21 -10.57 15.16
N ARG A 45 6.74 -11.47 16.01
CA ARG A 45 5.33 -11.81 16.16
C ARG A 45 4.53 -10.66 16.79
N GLU A 46 5.05 -10.05 17.84
CA GLU A 46 4.40 -8.93 18.54
C GLU A 46 4.31 -7.67 17.68
N LEU A 47 5.35 -7.38 16.89
CA LEU A 47 5.40 -6.25 15.97
C LEU A 47 4.66 -6.52 14.66
N LYS A 48 4.15 -7.74 14.46
CA LYS A 48 3.47 -8.16 13.23
C LYS A 48 4.33 -7.91 12.00
N LEU A 49 5.61 -8.27 12.08
CA LEU A 49 6.50 -8.19 10.94
C LEU A 49 6.17 -9.29 9.95
N THR A 50 6.27 -8.97 8.67
CA THR A 50 6.06 -9.90 7.58
C THR A 50 7.23 -9.82 6.60
N LYS A 51 7.41 -10.86 5.80
CA LYS A 51 8.39 -10.85 4.72
C LYS A 51 7.76 -10.37 3.44
N ILE A 52 8.40 -9.42 2.79
CA ILE A 52 8.00 -8.90 1.47
C ILE A 52 9.10 -9.18 0.47
N SER A 53 8.71 -9.34 -0.81
CA SER A 53 9.65 -9.56 -1.90
C SER A 53 10.48 -8.31 -2.19
N LYS A 54 11.77 -8.51 -2.48
CA LYS A 54 12.68 -7.44 -2.89
C LYS A 54 12.77 -7.35 -4.41
N PRO A 55 12.96 -6.15 -4.98
CA PRO A 55 13.36 -6.04 -6.37
C PRO A 55 14.70 -6.78 -6.60
N GLY A 56 14.75 -7.65 -7.61
CA GLY A 56 15.93 -8.45 -7.91
C GLY A 56 16.02 -9.80 -7.20
N GLY A 57 15.02 -10.18 -6.42
CA GLY A 57 14.90 -11.49 -5.76
C GLY A 57 15.15 -11.46 -4.26
N GLY A 58 14.72 -12.51 -3.56
CA GLY A 58 14.76 -12.60 -2.11
C GLY A 58 13.63 -11.87 -1.42
N SER A 59 13.68 -11.85 -0.09
CA SER A 59 12.67 -11.21 0.75
C SER A 59 13.33 -10.44 1.89
N ARG A 60 12.58 -9.53 2.50
CA ARG A 60 13.02 -8.79 3.69
C ARG A 60 11.86 -8.64 4.67
N TYR A 61 12.20 -8.45 5.94
CA TYR A 61 11.20 -8.11 6.96
C TYR A 61 10.72 -6.67 6.79
N ALA A 62 9.42 -6.47 6.96
CA ALA A 62 8.80 -5.15 6.95
C ALA A 62 7.62 -5.13 7.94
N VAL A 63 7.27 -3.95 8.42
CA VAL A 63 6.05 -3.75 9.21
C VAL A 63 4.85 -3.85 8.27
N LEU A 64 3.84 -4.64 8.65
CA LEU A 64 2.63 -4.85 7.83
C LEU A 64 2.00 -3.52 7.39
N GLN A 65 1.97 -2.55 8.28
CA GLN A 65 1.43 -1.22 8.02
C GLN A 65 2.20 -0.45 6.93
N SER A 66 3.53 -0.62 6.86
CA SER A 66 4.33 -0.01 5.80
C SER A 66 4.13 -0.70 4.45
N VAL A 67 3.85 -1.99 4.44
CA VAL A 67 3.49 -2.72 3.21
C VAL A 67 2.19 -2.17 2.63
N ASP A 68 1.17 -2.00 3.47
CA ASP A 68 -0.11 -1.43 3.05
C ASP A 68 0.05 0.00 2.51
N GLN A 69 0.91 0.82 3.14
CA GLN A 69 1.21 2.16 2.67
C GLN A 69 1.94 2.16 1.33
N GLU A 70 2.90 1.26 1.12
CA GLU A 70 3.61 1.13 -0.15
C GLU A 70 2.66 0.71 -1.28
N MET A 71 1.78 -0.25 -1.04
CA MET A 71 0.77 -0.67 -2.01
C MET A 71 -0.21 0.46 -2.32
N SER A 72 -0.66 1.17 -1.30
CA SER A 72 -1.53 2.33 -1.47
C SER A 72 -0.87 3.42 -2.33
N ARG A 73 0.42 3.67 -2.13
CA ARG A 73 1.19 4.62 -2.96
C ARG A 73 1.29 4.15 -4.42
N LYS A 74 1.49 2.86 -4.66
CA LYS A 74 1.55 2.30 -6.02
C LYS A 74 0.22 2.52 -6.75
N TYR A 75 -0.90 2.23 -6.11
CA TYR A 75 -2.22 2.42 -6.70
C TYR A 75 -2.51 3.89 -6.96
N THR A 76 -2.18 4.76 -6.03
CA THR A 76 -2.31 6.20 -6.20
C THR A 76 -1.45 6.71 -7.37
N ASN A 77 -0.23 6.22 -7.52
CA ASN A 77 0.64 6.58 -8.62
C ASN A 77 0.10 6.11 -9.97
N VAL A 78 -0.41 4.88 -10.05
CA VAL A 78 -1.05 4.37 -11.27
C VAL A 78 -2.21 5.27 -11.68
N LEU A 79 -3.08 5.63 -10.74
CA LEU A 79 -4.21 6.52 -10.99
C LEU A 79 -3.73 7.91 -11.43
N ARG A 80 -2.77 8.49 -10.74
CA ARG A 80 -2.22 9.82 -11.05
C ARG A 80 -1.60 9.89 -12.43
N THR A 81 -0.81 8.89 -12.81
CA THR A 81 -0.12 8.88 -14.10
C THR A 81 -1.04 8.56 -15.27
N SER A 82 -2.12 7.82 -15.04
CA SER A 82 -3.08 7.46 -16.10
C SER A 82 -4.19 8.50 -16.28
N PHE A 83 -4.53 9.24 -15.25
CA PHE A 83 -5.67 10.17 -15.21
C PHE A 83 -5.55 11.30 -16.21
N GLN A 84 -6.62 11.61 -16.94
CA GLN A 84 -6.75 12.80 -17.79
C GLN A 84 -7.89 13.71 -17.34
N SER A 85 -9.09 13.18 -17.15
CA SER A 85 -10.25 13.94 -16.74
C SER A 85 -11.28 13.03 -16.06
N MET A 86 -12.24 13.63 -15.37
CA MET A 86 -13.38 12.91 -14.82
C MET A 86 -14.63 13.77 -14.83
N ASP A 87 -15.77 13.13 -14.89
CA ASP A 87 -17.08 13.78 -14.86
C ASP A 87 -18.11 12.86 -14.23
N MET A 88 -19.12 13.45 -13.60
CA MET A 88 -20.23 12.74 -12.97
C MET A 88 -21.45 12.76 -13.85
N ALA A 89 -22.09 11.58 -13.98
CA ALA A 89 -23.42 11.44 -14.53
C ALA A 89 -24.30 10.76 -13.46
N GLN A 90 -25.00 11.54 -12.67
CA GLN A 90 -25.78 11.08 -11.51
C GLN A 90 -24.92 10.31 -10.52
N ASN A 91 -25.02 8.98 -10.48
CA ASN A 91 -24.23 8.10 -9.61
C ASN A 91 -23.08 7.38 -10.35
N ILE A 92 -22.79 7.78 -11.57
CA ILE A 92 -21.72 7.20 -12.36
C ILE A 92 -20.58 8.21 -12.51
N LEU A 93 -19.40 7.85 -12.04
CA LEU A 93 -18.19 8.62 -12.25
C LEU A 93 -17.47 8.06 -13.48
N VAL A 94 -17.31 8.91 -14.48
CA VAL A 94 -16.58 8.57 -15.70
C VAL A 94 -15.19 9.17 -15.63
N VAL A 95 -14.17 8.34 -15.70
CA VAL A 95 -12.76 8.77 -15.67
C VAL A 95 -12.14 8.48 -17.03
N LYS A 96 -11.57 9.49 -17.64
CA LYS A 96 -10.78 9.37 -18.86
C LYS A 96 -9.31 9.21 -18.50
N THR A 97 -8.66 8.28 -19.15
CA THR A 97 -7.23 7.98 -18.94
C THR A 97 -6.44 8.13 -20.24
N VAL A 98 -5.13 8.08 -20.10
CA VAL A 98 -4.22 7.89 -21.22
C VAL A 98 -4.59 6.57 -21.93
N SER A 99 -4.42 6.53 -23.26
CA SER A 99 -4.74 5.36 -24.07
C SER A 99 -4.09 4.08 -23.53
N GLY A 100 -4.88 3.03 -23.39
CA GLY A 100 -4.43 1.72 -22.89
C GLY A 100 -4.32 1.61 -21.38
N MET A 101 -4.63 2.66 -20.61
CA MET A 101 -4.39 2.68 -19.14
C MET A 101 -5.68 2.53 -18.31
N ALA A 102 -6.86 2.48 -18.92
CA ALA A 102 -8.11 2.45 -18.15
C ALA A 102 -8.23 1.20 -17.28
N MET A 103 -7.82 0.03 -17.77
CA MET A 103 -7.87 -1.22 -17.01
C MET A 103 -6.93 -1.18 -15.81
N ALA A 104 -5.74 -0.61 -15.95
CA ALA A 104 -4.78 -0.45 -14.86
C ALA A 104 -5.32 0.52 -13.79
N ALA A 105 -5.93 1.63 -14.21
CA ALA A 105 -6.57 2.59 -13.32
C ALA A 105 -7.74 1.96 -12.57
N ALA A 106 -8.58 1.18 -13.25
CA ALA A 106 -9.71 0.47 -12.64
C ALA A 106 -9.25 -0.56 -11.61
N ALA A 107 -8.21 -1.32 -11.93
CA ALA A 107 -7.61 -2.28 -10.99
C ALA A 107 -7.09 -1.58 -9.73
N ALA A 108 -6.43 -0.43 -9.89
CA ALA A 108 -5.97 0.38 -8.75
C ALA A 108 -7.14 0.87 -7.88
N VAL A 109 -8.21 1.35 -8.50
CA VAL A 109 -9.41 1.79 -7.79
C VAL A 109 -10.08 0.64 -7.02
N ASP A 110 -10.18 -0.54 -7.64
CA ASP A 110 -10.75 -1.73 -7.00
C ASP A 110 -9.95 -2.14 -5.76
N GLU A 111 -8.63 -2.15 -5.85
CA GLU A 111 -7.74 -2.52 -4.74
C GLU A 111 -7.78 -1.53 -3.57
N MET A 112 -8.13 -0.28 -3.83
CA MET A 112 -8.30 0.73 -2.78
C MET A 112 -9.52 0.48 -1.90
N GLN A 113 -10.44 -0.37 -2.31
CA GLN A 113 -11.65 -0.73 -1.56
C GLN A 113 -12.43 0.49 -1.06
N ILE A 114 -12.69 1.43 -1.96
CA ILE A 114 -13.41 2.66 -1.63
C ILE A 114 -14.89 2.35 -1.36
N PRO A 115 -15.40 2.65 -0.15
CA PRO A 115 -16.75 2.20 0.25
C PRO A 115 -17.89 2.79 -0.59
N GLU A 116 -17.71 3.95 -1.20
CA GLU A 116 -18.71 4.60 -2.04
C GLU A 116 -18.90 3.90 -3.38
N ILE A 117 -18.00 3.02 -3.78
CA ILE A 117 -18.05 2.31 -5.06
C ILE A 117 -18.74 0.97 -4.91
N VAL A 118 -19.75 0.71 -5.76
CA VAL A 118 -20.37 -0.61 -5.93
C VAL A 118 -19.48 -1.49 -6.81
N GLY A 119 -18.93 -0.92 -7.87
CA GLY A 119 -18.03 -1.59 -8.79
C GLY A 119 -17.59 -0.64 -9.90
N CYS A 120 -16.63 -1.07 -10.70
CA CYS A 120 -16.23 -0.31 -11.87
C CYS A 120 -15.92 -1.24 -13.05
N ILE A 121 -15.98 -0.65 -14.24
CA ILE A 121 -15.67 -1.34 -15.50
C ILE A 121 -14.82 -0.41 -16.35
N ALA A 122 -13.86 -0.97 -17.07
CA ALA A 122 -12.93 -0.21 -17.89
C ALA A 122 -12.84 -0.73 -19.32
N GLY A 123 -12.74 0.20 -20.25
CA GLY A 123 -12.34 -0.06 -21.64
C GLY A 123 -10.87 0.26 -21.84
N ASP A 124 -10.54 0.87 -22.99
CA ASP A 124 -9.16 1.25 -23.33
C ASP A 124 -8.68 2.49 -22.57
N ASN A 125 -9.45 3.59 -22.68
CA ASN A 125 -9.09 4.91 -22.13
C ASN A 125 -10.18 5.50 -21.24
N THR A 126 -11.19 4.72 -20.87
CA THR A 126 -12.32 5.19 -20.09
C THR A 126 -12.68 4.12 -19.07
N LEU A 127 -12.86 4.54 -17.82
CA LEU A 127 -13.43 3.68 -16.80
C LEU A 127 -14.69 4.33 -16.23
N MET A 128 -15.64 3.49 -15.83
CA MET A 128 -16.87 3.90 -15.20
C MET A 128 -16.94 3.30 -13.81
N CYS A 129 -17.09 4.16 -12.80
CA CYS A 129 -17.30 3.73 -11.41
C CYS A 129 -18.76 3.99 -11.05
N VAL A 130 -19.43 2.96 -10.58
CA VAL A 130 -20.83 3.08 -10.11
C VAL A 130 -20.81 3.33 -8.61
N ALA A 131 -21.28 4.49 -8.19
CA ALA A 131 -21.43 4.84 -6.78
C ALA A 131 -22.80 4.41 -6.27
N ARG A 132 -22.95 4.32 -4.95
CA ARG A 132 -24.21 3.88 -4.31
C ARG A 132 -25.33 4.91 -4.44
N SER A 133 -24.98 6.18 -4.58
CA SER A 133 -25.93 7.29 -4.79
C SER A 133 -25.21 8.45 -5.47
N ALA A 134 -25.95 9.45 -5.91
CA ALA A 134 -25.39 10.66 -6.48
C ALA A 134 -24.50 11.40 -5.44
N ASP A 135 -24.94 11.46 -4.19
CA ASP A 135 -24.19 12.11 -3.12
C ASP A 135 -22.88 11.37 -2.82
N GLU A 136 -22.92 10.04 -2.75
CA GLU A 136 -21.71 9.22 -2.58
C GLU A 136 -20.79 9.32 -3.80
N GLY A 137 -21.34 9.50 -4.98
CA GLY A 137 -20.56 9.76 -6.20
C GLY A 137 -19.74 11.04 -6.11
N LEU A 138 -20.30 12.11 -5.55
CA LEU A 138 -19.58 13.35 -5.31
C LEU A 138 -18.46 13.18 -4.28
N VAL A 139 -18.68 12.39 -3.24
CA VAL A 139 -17.65 12.03 -2.26
C VAL A 139 -16.52 11.25 -2.93
N LEU A 140 -16.87 10.27 -3.76
CA LEU A 140 -15.91 9.49 -4.55
C LEU A 140 -15.06 10.39 -5.44
N MET A 141 -15.69 11.29 -6.17
CA MET A 141 -15.01 12.23 -7.05
C MET A 141 -13.99 13.09 -6.30
N GLU A 142 -14.37 13.57 -5.11
CA GLU A 142 -13.49 14.37 -4.26
C GLU A 142 -12.31 13.55 -3.72
N LYS A 143 -12.55 12.31 -3.32
CA LYS A 143 -11.48 11.40 -2.90
C LYS A 143 -10.46 11.17 -4.00
N ILE A 144 -10.92 10.90 -5.22
CA ILE A 144 -10.06 10.71 -6.38
C ILE A 144 -9.28 11.99 -6.69
N ARG A 145 -9.94 13.15 -6.65
CA ARG A 145 -9.28 14.44 -6.89
C ARG A 145 -8.11 14.67 -5.93
N LYS A 146 -8.28 14.35 -4.66
CA LYS A 146 -7.22 14.46 -3.65
C LYS A 146 -6.05 13.51 -3.90
N MET A 147 -6.34 12.32 -4.45
CA MET A 147 -5.29 11.33 -4.75
C MET A 147 -4.41 11.74 -5.92
N ILE A 148 -4.96 12.43 -6.90
CA ILE A 148 -4.24 12.79 -8.14
C ILE A 148 -3.58 14.16 -8.09
N MET A 149 -3.85 14.95 -7.07
CA MET A 149 -3.21 16.28 -6.87
C MET A 149 -1.86 16.23 -6.17
#